data_028879620aaae592f6951bf8d86df7e8
#
_entry.id   028879620aaae592f6951bf8d86df7e8
#
_cell.length_a   1.000
_cell.length_b   1.000
_cell.length_c   1.000
_cell.angle_alpha   90.00
_cell.angle_beta   90.00
_cell.angle_gamma   90.00
#
_symmetry.space_group_name_H-M   'P 1'
#
loop_
_entity.id
_entity.type
_entity.pdbx_description
1 polymer ?
#
loop_
_entity_poly.entity_id
_entity_poly.type
_entity_poly.pdbx_seq_one_letter_code
_entity_poly.pdbx_strand_id
1 'polypeptide(L)'
;MTDRDYMLRAIELARGGLGWTSPNPLVGAVIVKDGRIIGEGYHERCGKLHAERNAIASLTESAEGATLYVTLEPCCHYGKTPPCTEAILEQKIARVVIGSRDPNPLVAGKGAAILRAAGVRVEEDFMREECDALNPVFFHYITKKTPYVVMKYAMTADGKIAARTGDSKWITGESAREKVQELRHQYMGIMAGIGTVLADDPMLNVRIPGLKSPVRIICDSGLRIPMDSQIVKTAKEYRTIVAYAGEYSGEGCKEAEEKAEQLHAAGVETVSVPDADGRVDLGKLMEYLGKQGIDSVLLEGGGTLNDAALSAGIVNEICAFIAPKIFGGAGAKTPVSGIGVAHPAEAVMLTLRQMETIGDDLMLRYSVD
;
A
#
# COMPACT_ATOMS: atom_id res chain seq x y z
N MET A 1 -19.62 25.81 10.97
CA MET A 1 -19.07 24.47 10.82
C MET A 1 -18.96 23.84 12.19
N THR A 2 -19.10 22.53 12.29
CA THR A 2 -18.96 21.75 13.55
C THR A 2 -17.55 21.15 13.64
N ASP A 3 -17.17 20.59 14.81
CA ASP A 3 -15.91 19.85 14.96
C ASP A 3 -15.80 18.70 13.93
N ARG A 4 -16.95 18.05 13.62
CA ARG A 4 -17.01 16.99 12.59
C ARG A 4 -16.64 17.53 11.18
N ASP A 5 -17.13 18.72 10.83
CA ASP A 5 -16.84 19.31 9.50
C ASP A 5 -15.35 19.62 9.35
N TYR A 6 -14.70 20.12 10.43
CA TYR A 6 -13.26 20.42 10.42
C TYR A 6 -12.41 19.14 10.35
N MET A 7 -12.81 18.08 11.07
CA MET A 7 -12.10 16.79 10.97
C MET A 7 -12.29 16.15 9.60
N LEU A 8 -13.49 16.22 9.00
CA LEU A 8 -13.71 15.76 7.61
C LEU A 8 -12.80 16.51 6.63
N ARG A 9 -12.64 17.83 6.85
CA ARG A 9 -11.70 18.63 6.03
C ARG A 9 -10.25 18.16 6.20
N ALA A 10 -9.82 17.86 7.43
CA ALA A 10 -8.49 17.30 7.69
C ALA A 10 -8.30 15.93 7.00
N ILE A 11 -9.32 15.06 7.03
CA ILE A 11 -9.33 13.76 6.32
C ILE A 11 -9.21 13.96 4.80
N GLU A 12 -9.92 14.92 4.24
CA GLU A 12 -9.83 15.25 2.81
C GLU A 12 -8.41 15.70 2.42
N LEU A 13 -7.84 16.62 3.20
CA LEU A 13 -6.48 17.11 3.00
C LEU A 13 -5.44 15.99 3.07
N ALA A 14 -5.55 15.07 4.04
CA ALA A 14 -4.64 13.94 4.21
C ALA A 14 -4.48 13.11 2.93
N ARG A 15 -5.56 12.93 2.17
CA ARG A 15 -5.55 12.17 0.89
C ARG A 15 -4.66 12.77 -0.18
N GLY A 16 -4.34 14.08 -0.09
CA GLY A 16 -3.38 14.73 -0.99
C GLY A 16 -1.97 14.16 -0.94
N GLY A 17 -1.60 13.46 0.15
CA GLY A 17 -0.32 12.77 0.32
C GLY A 17 -0.25 11.35 -0.27
N LEU A 18 -1.36 10.83 -0.80
CA LEU A 18 -1.46 9.45 -1.26
C LEU A 18 -0.38 9.12 -2.31
N GLY A 19 0.30 7.99 -2.13
CA GLY A 19 1.40 7.55 -2.99
C GLY A 19 2.74 8.26 -2.74
N TRP A 20 2.77 9.35 -1.96
CA TRP A 20 3.98 10.16 -1.73
C TRP A 20 4.55 10.05 -0.33
N THR A 21 3.71 9.74 0.66
CA THR A 21 4.13 9.77 2.08
C THR A 21 4.82 8.49 2.55
N SER A 22 4.59 7.34 1.91
CA SER A 22 5.15 6.05 2.32
C SER A 22 6.65 6.10 2.59
N PRO A 23 7.14 5.53 3.71
CA PRO A 23 6.40 4.72 4.70
C PRO A 23 5.70 5.54 5.81
N ASN A 24 5.64 6.88 5.71
CA ASN A 24 4.96 7.74 6.67
C ASN A 24 3.44 7.69 6.46
N PRO A 25 2.64 7.99 7.51
CA PRO A 25 1.19 8.02 7.40
C PRO A 25 0.67 9.21 6.58
N LEU A 26 -0.55 9.07 6.09
CA LEU A 26 -1.36 10.17 5.59
C LEU A 26 -1.89 10.97 6.77
N VAL A 27 -1.54 12.23 6.87
CA VAL A 27 -2.00 13.11 7.95
C VAL A 27 -2.48 14.42 7.35
N GLY A 28 -3.62 14.90 7.83
CA GLY A 28 -4.15 16.23 7.55
C GLY A 28 -4.40 17.00 8.85
N ALA A 29 -4.26 18.31 8.77
CA ALA A 29 -4.40 19.21 9.90
C ALA A 29 -5.14 20.49 9.49
N VAL A 30 -6.06 20.94 10.36
CA VAL A 30 -6.85 22.17 10.19
C VAL A 30 -6.81 22.98 11.47
N ILE A 31 -6.46 24.26 11.40
CA ILE A 31 -6.42 25.19 12.52
C ILE A 31 -7.61 26.14 12.43
N VAL A 32 -8.41 26.20 13.49
CA VAL A 32 -9.66 26.95 13.54
C VAL A 32 -9.64 27.95 14.66
N LYS A 33 -10.02 29.20 14.38
CA LYS A 33 -10.21 30.28 15.36
C LYS A 33 -11.53 31.00 15.09
N ASP A 34 -12.32 31.23 16.13
CA ASP A 34 -13.61 31.93 16.06
C ASP A 34 -14.54 31.36 14.94
N GLY A 35 -14.56 30.02 14.81
CA GLY A 35 -15.37 29.31 13.83
C GLY A 35 -14.89 29.40 12.37
N ARG A 36 -13.70 29.98 12.12
CA ARG A 36 -13.09 30.13 10.79
C ARG A 36 -11.80 29.30 10.71
N ILE A 37 -11.58 28.67 9.57
CA ILE A 37 -10.29 28.02 9.26
C ILE A 37 -9.27 29.12 9.00
N ILE A 38 -8.16 29.10 9.73
CA ILE A 38 -7.05 30.05 9.62
C ILE A 38 -5.76 29.42 9.13
N GLY A 39 -5.69 28.09 9.08
CA GLY A 39 -4.57 27.34 8.53
C GLY A 39 -4.95 25.91 8.20
N GLU A 40 -4.42 25.39 7.11
CA GLU A 40 -4.64 24.03 6.63
C GLU A 40 -3.34 23.42 6.13
N GLY A 41 -3.16 22.11 6.30
CA GLY A 41 -2.00 21.43 5.78
C GLY A 41 -2.17 19.91 5.82
N TYR A 42 -1.34 19.24 5.05
CA TYR A 42 -1.24 17.79 5.09
C TYR A 42 0.23 17.37 4.93
N HIS A 43 0.55 16.13 5.26
CA HIS A 43 1.87 15.57 4.99
C HIS A 43 1.99 15.26 3.50
N GLU A 44 2.70 16.10 2.77
CA GLU A 44 2.75 16.04 1.31
C GLU A 44 3.62 14.87 0.79
N ARG A 45 4.76 14.63 1.45
CA ARG A 45 5.76 13.65 0.98
C ARG A 45 6.69 13.22 2.11
N CYS A 46 7.10 11.94 2.09
CA CYS A 46 8.10 11.42 3.01
C CYS A 46 9.36 12.32 3.08
N GLY A 47 9.76 12.68 4.31
CA GLY A 47 10.91 13.55 4.56
C GLY A 47 10.64 15.05 4.46
N LYS A 48 9.43 15.48 4.12
CA LYS A 48 8.97 16.88 4.17
C LYS A 48 8.26 17.16 5.50
N LEU A 49 7.76 18.40 5.66
CA LEU A 49 7.05 18.82 6.86
C LEU A 49 5.80 17.96 7.12
N HIS A 50 5.48 17.77 8.40
CA HIS A 50 4.26 17.12 8.82
C HIS A 50 3.05 18.04 8.65
N ALA A 51 1.84 17.48 8.69
CA ALA A 51 0.59 18.19 8.44
C ALA A 51 0.41 19.41 9.36
N GLU A 52 0.70 19.26 10.65
CA GLU A 52 0.57 20.32 11.64
C GLU A 52 1.50 21.50 11.30
N ARG A 53 2.75 21.21 10.89
CA ARG A 53 3.70 22.25 10.49
C ARG A 53 3.31 22.92 9.19
N ASN A 54 2.75 22.20 8.24
CA ASN A 54 2.21 22.77 7.01
C ASN A 54 0.98 23.64 7.32
N ALA A 55 0.09 23.21 8.23
CA ALA A 55 -1.05 24.01 8.67
C ALA A 55 -0.60 25.29 9.38
N ILE A 56 0.45 25.21 10.22
CA ILE A 56 1.05 26.39 10.87
C ILE A 56 1.69 27.32 9.83
N ALA A 57 2.38 26.77 8.84
CA ALA A 57 3.01 27.58 7.78
C ALA A 57 1.99 28.32 6.91
N SER A 58 0.75 27.84 6.83
CA SER A 58 -0.35 28.44 6.05
C SER A 58 -1.20 29.42 6.87
N LEU A 59 -0.86 29.72 8.11
CA LEU A 59 -1.65 30.60 8.98
C LEU A 59 -1.85 31.99 8.37
N THR A 60 -3.10 32.45 8.38
CA THR A 60 -3.50 33.78 7.93
C THR A 60 -3.55 34.80 9.06
N GLU A 61 -3.53 34.34 10.32
CA GLU A 61 -3.53 35.12 11.54
C GLU A 61 -2.92 34.31 12.70
N SER A 62 -2.72 34.93 13.88
CA SER A 62 -2.20 34.24 15.07
C SER A 62 -3.08 33.06 15.50
N ALA A 63 -2.49 31.89 15.70
CA ALA A 63 -3.17 30.69 16.19
C ALA A 63 -3.34 30.67 17.73
N GLU A 64 -2.93 31.72 18.46
CA GLU A 64 -3.12 31.80 19.92
C GLU A 64 -4.60 31.65 20.27
N GLY A 65 -4.90 30.65 21.12
CA GLY A 65 -6.26 30.32 21.52
C GLY A 65 -7.06 29.48 20.55
N ALA A 66 -6.50 29.14 19.38
CA ALA A 66 -7.17 28.33 18.33
C ALA A 66 -7.36 26.87 18.72
N THR A 67 -8.13 26.15 17.92
CA THR A 67 -8.27 24.68 17.94
C THR A 67 -7.58 24.06 16.73
N LEU A 68 -6.75 23.06 16.95
CA LEU A 68 -6.17 22.20 15.90
C LEU A 68 -6.96 20.89 15.80
N TYR A 69 -7.40 20.54 14.61
CA TYR A 69 -7.92 19.21 14.25
C TYR A 69 -6.84 18.48 13.44
N VAL A 70 -6.48 17.28 13.88
CA VAL A 70 -5.43 16.47 13.22
C VAL A 70 -5.86 15.02 13.16
N THR A 71 -5.67 14.39 12.00
CA THR A 71 -6.17 13.03 11.76
C THR A 71 -5.39 11.94 12.49
N LEU A 72 -4.16 12.22 12.96
CA LEU A 72 -3.31 11.29 13.69
C LEU A 72 -2.62 12.03 14.86
N GLU A 73 -2.33 11.32 15.94
CA GLU A 73 -1.63 11.87 17.11
C GLU A 73 -0.35 12.61 16.73
N PRO A 74 -0.16 13.87 17.17
CA PRO A 74 1.04 14.66 16.88
C PRO A 74 2.31 14.00 17.43
N CYS A 75 3.35 13.94 16.59
CA CYS A 75 4.63 13.35 17.00
C CYS A 75 5.32 14.17 18.11
N CYS A 76 6.03 13.44 19.00
CA CYS A 76 6.71 14.01 20.18
C CYS A 76 8.21 13.67 20.24
N HIS A 77 8.77 13.11 19.17
CA HIS A 77 10.20 12.75 19.09
C HIS A 77 10.89 13.50 17.97
N TYR A 78 12.17 13.73 18.13
CA TYR A 78 13.04 14.27 17.09
C TYR A 78 13.34 13.20 16.04
N GLY A 79 12.89 13.45 14.82
CA GLY A 79 13.21 12.67 13.64
C GLY A 79 14.00 13.51 12.63
N LYS A 80 13.59 13.49 11.37
CA LYS A 80 14.11 14.41 10.33
C LYS A 80 13.62 15.84 10.53
N THR A 81 12.52 16.02 11.26
CA THR A 81 11.94 17.31 11.65
C THR A 81 11.76 17.37 13.17
N PRO A 82 11.76 18.57 13.80
CA PRO A 82 11.43 18.72 15.20
C PRO A 82 9.99 18.25 15.49
N PRO A 83 9.66 17.85 16.74
CA PRO A 83 8.35 17.38 17.14
C PRO A 83 7.22 18.35 16.78
N CYS A 84 6.05 17.82 16.37
CA CYS A 84 4.89 18.65 16.11
C CYS A 84 4.27 19.20 17.40
N THR A 85 4.41 18.48 18.53
CA THR A 85 3.99 18.97 19.85
C THR A 85 4.65 20.30 20.22
N GLU A 86 5.93 20.48 19.92
CA GLU A 86 6.64 21.75 20.15
C GLU A 86 6.03 22.89 19.32
N ALA A 87 5.82 22.67 18.02
CA ALA A 87 5.22 23.67 17.14
C ALA A 87 3.81 24.08 17.59
N ILE A 88 3.01 23.13 18.08
CA ILE A 88 1.67 23.39 18.63
C ILE A 88 1.75 24.31 19.86
N LEU A 89 2.68 24.02 20.77
CA LEU A 89 2.91 24.83 21.97
C LEU A 89 3.44 26.23 21.67
N GLU A 90 4.41 26.35 20.74
CA GLU A 90 4.94 27.63 20.28
C GLU A 90 3.85 28.55 19.72
N GLN A 91 2.86 27.98 19.02
CA GLN A 91 1.71 28.71 18.47
C GLN A 91 0.62 28.99 19.51
N LYS A 92 0.77 28.55 20.76
CA LYS A 92 -0.20 28.72 21.87
C LYS A 92 -1.60 28.24 21.51
N ILE A 93 -1.69 27.14 20.76
CA ILE A 93 -2.96 26.48 20.43
C ILE A 93 -3.60 25.98 21.73
N ALA A 94 -4.86 26.34 21.96
CA ALA A 94 -5.53 26.05 23.26
C ALA A 94 -6.21 24.67 23.29
N ARG A 95 -6.61 24.12 22.12
CA ARG A 95 -7.30 22.84 22.02
C ARG A 95 -6.74 22.04 20.84
N VAL A 96 -6.56 20.74 21.04
CA VAL A 96 -6.18 19.77 19.98
C VAL A 96 -7.19 18.64 19.97
N VAL A 97 -7.78 18.39 18.79
CA VAL A 97 -8.71 17.27 18.52
C VAL A 97 -7.97 16.28 17.64
N ILE A 98 -7.76 15.08 18.17
CA ILE A 98 -6.99 14.00 17.54
C ILE A 98 -7.94 12.93 17.02
N GLY A 99 -7.80 12.53 15.77
CA GLY A 99 -8.56 11.45 15.15
C GLY A 99 -8.06 10.07 15.62
N SER A 100 -7.03 9.57 15.02
CA SER A 100 -6.41 8.28 15.34
C SER A 100 -5.29 8.43 16.38
N ARG A 101 -5.10 7.38 17.20
CA ARG A 101 -3.88 7.22 18.00
C ARG A 101 -2.77 6.65 17.13
N ASP A 102 -1.53 7.10 17.37
CA ASP A 102 -0.39 6.53 16.69
C ASP A 102 0.02 5.19 17.35
N PRO A 103 0.02 4.05 16.65
CA PRO A 103 0.44 2.76 17.21
C PRO A 103 1.96 2.65 17.39
N ASN A 104 2.74 3.62 16.90
CA ASN A 104 4.19 3.64 17.04
C ASN A 104 4.59 3.76 18.53
N PRO A 105 5.33 2.80 19.12
CA PRO A 105 5.73 2.87 20.53
C PRO A 105 6.54 4.12 20.90
N LEU A 106 7.11 4.82 19.94
CA LEU A 106 7.81 6.09 20.15
C LEU A 106 6.86 7.26 20.38
N VAL A 107 5.62 7.17 19.90
CA VAL A 107 4.58 8.21 19.98
C VAL A 107 3.47 7.81 20.93
N ALA A 108 2.81 6.72 20.71
CA ALA A 108 1.68 6.08 21.41
C ALA A 108 1.24 6.76 22.73
N GLY A 109 0.37 7.76 22.67
CA GLY A 109 -0.17 8.50 23.81
C GLY A 109 0.77 9.57 24.40
N LYS A 110 2.04 9.62 24.02
CA LYS A 110 3.03 10.56 24.57
C LYS A 110 2.81 11.98 24.04
N GLY A 111 2.43 12.12 22.76
CA GLY A 111 2.12 13.42 22.17
C GLY A 111 0.96 14.10 22.89
N ALA A 112 -0.14 13.38 23.07
CA ALA A 112 -1.31 13.85 23.80
C ALA A 112 -0.98 14.19 25.28
N ALA A 113 -0.17 13.34 25.93
CA ALA A 113 0.25 13.57 27.32
C ALA A 113 1.09 14.84 27.49
N ILE A 114 2.06 15.10 26.59
CA ILE A 114 2.89 16.31 26.59
C ILE A 114 2.01 17.56 26.42
N LEU A 115 1.08 17.56 25.49
CA LEU A 115 0.19 18.68 25.25
C LEU A 115 -0.70 18.96 26.47
N ARG A 116 -1.27 17.92 27.11
CA ARG A 116 -2.07 18.07 28.35
C ARG A 116 -1.25 18.63 29.51
N ALA A 117 -0.02 18.12 29.68
CA ALA A 117 0.87 18.61 30.74
C ALA A 117 1.25 20.08 30.55
N ALA A 118 1.25 20.59 29.33
CA ALA A 118 1.45 22.00 29.01
C ALA A 118 0.17 22.86 29.06
N GLY A 119 -0.97 22.30 29.50
CA GLY A 119 -2.23 23.01 29.65
C GLY A 119 -3.11 23.06 28.39
N VAL A 120 -2.78 22.37 27.33
CA VAL A 120 -3.61 22.26 26.12
C VAL A 120 -4.77 21.29 26.37
N ARG A 121 -6.00 21.68 26.01
CA ARG A 121 -7.16 20.77 26.04
C ARG A 121 -7.03 19.74 24.89
N VAL A 122 -6.86 18.45 25.21
CA VAL A 122 -6.72 17.39 24.22
C VAL A 122 -7.91 16.45 24.26
N GLU A 123 -8.54 16.26 23.10
CA GLU A 123 -9.60 15.30 22.83
C GLU A 123 -9.07 14.25 21.87
N GLU A 124 -9.21 12.96 22.19
CA GLU A 124 -8.70 11.84 21.42
C GLU A 124 -9.84 10.96 20.89
N ASP A 125 -9.54 10.14 19.90
CA ASP A 125 -10.45 9.18 19.27
C ASP A 125 -11.67 9.85 18.57
N PHE A 126 -11.52 11.11 18.16
CA PHE A 126 -12.59 11.84 17.48
C PHE A 126 -12.70 11.42 16.02
N MET A 127 -13.81 10.80 15.62
CA MET A 127 -14.00 10.18 14.31
C MET A 127 -12.89 9.16 14.00
N ARG A 128 -12.57 8.32 14.99
CA ARG A 128 -11.44 7.41 14.93
C ARG A 128 -11.53 6.44 13.76
N GLU A 129 -12.69 5.85 13.51
CA GLU A 129 -12.87 4.87 12.44
C GLU A 129 -12.56 5.48 11.06
N GLU A 130 -13.03 6.69 10.79
CA GLU A 130 -12.78 7.41 9.54
C GLU A 130 -11.29 7.82 9.42
N CYS A 131 -10.64 8.17 10.54
CA CYS A 131 -9.22 8.51 10.54
C CYS A 131 -8.33 7.26 10.43
N ASP A 132 -8.66 6.15 11.11
CA ASP A 132 -7.95 4.87 10.99
C ASP A 132 -8.00 4.35 9.55
N ALA A 133 -9.14 4.54 8.86
CA ALA A 133 -9.33 4.14 7.46
C ALA A 133 -8.39 4.86 6.47
N LEU A 134 -7.76 5.97 6.86
CA LEU A 134 -6.72 6.63 6.04
C LEU A 134 -5.41 5.83 5.98
N ASN A 135 -5.09 5.07 7.04
CA ASN A 135 -3.74 4.61 7.31
C ASN A 135 -3.60 3.07 7.55
N PRO A 136 -4.35 2.18 6.86
CA PRO A 136 -4.23 0.74 7.11
C PRO A 136 -2.81 0.22 6.81
N VAL A 137 -2.15 0.74 5.78
CA VAL A 137 -0.77 0.42 5.41
C VAL A 137 0.19 0.79 6.55
N PHE A 138 0.14 2.03 7.03
CA PHE A 138 1.01 2.51 8.09
C PHE A 138 0.80 1.70 9.39
N PHE A 139 -0.44 1.48 9.79
CA PHE A 139 -0.76 0.74 11.02
C PHE A 139 -0.28 -0.71 10.96
N HIS A 140 -0.45 -1.37 9.82
CA HIS A 140 0.09 -2.71 9.62
C HIS A 140 1.62 -2.70 9.69
N TYR A 141 2.26 -1.85 8.87
CA TYR A 141 3.71 -1.85 8.75
C TYR A 141 4.42 -1.48 10.06
N ILE A 142 3.92 -0.47 10.79
CA ILE A 142 4.57 -0.04 12.05
C ILE A 142 4.44 -1.11 13.15
N THR A 143 3.40 -1.94 13.13
CA THR A 143 3.14 -2.98 14.11
C THR A 143 3.71 -4.34 13.73
N LYS A 144 3.60 -4.76 12.47
CA LYS A 144 4.00 -6.09 11.97
C LYS A 144 5.39 -6.12 11.35
N LYS A 145 5.89 -4.99 10.87
CA LYS A 145 7.18 -4.87 10.16
C LYS A 145 7.24 -5.66 8.84
N THR A 146 6.08 -6.02 8.31
CA THR A 146 5.91 -6.62 6.99
C THR A 146 5.03 -5.71 6.11
N PRO A 147 5.13 -5.78 4.78
CA PRO A 147 4.26 -5.01 3.89
C PRO A 147 2.78 -5.33 4.08
N TYR A 148 1.93 -4.32 3.95
CA TYR A 148 0.48 -4.49 3.75
C TYR A 148 0.22 -4.94 2.30
N VAL A 149 -0.37 -6.10 2.11
CA VAL A 149 -0.57 -6.69 0.78
C VAL A 149 -2.00 -6.49 0.31
N VAL A 150 -2.14 -5.82 -0.83
CA VAL A 150 -3.41 -5.67 -1.54
C VAL A 150 -3.39 -6.56 -2.79
N MET A 151 -4.19 -7.62 -2.80
CA MET A 151 -4.37 -8.48 -3.95
C MET A 151 -5.34 -7.85 -4.95
N LYS A 152 -4.85 -7.48 -6.11
CA LYS A 152 -5.66 -6.87 -7.18
C LYS A 152 -5.83 -7.82 -8.35
N TYR A 153 -7.07 -7.98 -8.80
CA TYR A 153 -7.36 -8.66 -10.06
C TYR A 153 -8.48 -7.97 -10.83
N ALA A 154 -8.53 -8.26 -12.13
CA ALA A 154 -9.63 -7.87 -13.00
C ALA A 154 -10.25 -9.15 -13.60
N MET A 155 -11.58 -9.27 -13.53
CA MET A 155 -12.30 -10.43 -14.04
C MET A 155 -13.58 -10.04 -14.77
N THR A 156 -14.10 -10.97 -15.56
CA THR A 156 -15.44 -10.90 -16.11
C THR A 156 -16.51 -11.15 -15.05
N ALA A 157 -17.77 -10.87 -15.32
CA ALA A 157 -18.89 -11.13 -14.40
C ALA A 157 -19.04 -12.61 -14.04
N ASP A 158 -18.57 -13.52 -14.89
CA ASP A 158 -18.50 -14.96 -14.63
C ASP A 158 -17.15 -15.44 -14.06
N GLY A 159 -16.32 -14.51 -13.54
CA GLY A 159 -15.12 -14.83 -12.76
C GLY A 159 -13.92 -15.28 -13.60
N LYS A 160 -13.76 -14.80 -14.84
CA LYS A 160 -12.63 -15.19 -15.71
C LYS A 160 -11.61 -14.06 -15.87
N ILE A 161 -10.31 -14.39 -15.77
CA ILE A 161 -9.19 -13.45 -15.97
C ILE A 161 -8.52 -13.60 -17.34
N ALA A 162 -8.96 -14.55 -18.13
CA ALA A 162 -8.53 -14.76 -19.52
C ALA A 162 -9.58 -15.56 -20.29
N ALA A 163 -9.62 -15.39 -21.59
CA ALA A 163 -10.38 -16.25 -22.49
C ALA A 163 -9.81 -17.68 -22.52
N ARG A 164 -10.55 -18.64 -23.12
CA ARG A 164 -10.12 -20.05 -23.28
C ARG A 164 -8.75 -20.21 -23.93
N THR A 165 -8.37 -19.31 -24.82
CA THR A 165 -7.06 -19.27 -25.50
C THR A 165 -5.94 -18.73 -24.64
N GLY A 166 -6.23 -18.13 -23.48
CA GLY A 166 -5.27 -17.41 -22.64
C GLY A 166 -5.20 -15.91 -22.89
N ASP A 167 -5.89 -15.40 -23.92
CA ASP A 167 -5.94 -13.96 -24.20
C ASP A 167 -6.67 -13.22 -23.05
N SER A 168 -6.01 -12.20 -22.49
CA SER A 168 -6.47 -11.40 -21.34
C SER A 168 -6.65 -9.91 -21.64
N LYS A 169 -6.41 -9.46 -22.87
CA LYS A 169 -6.42 -8.02 -23.25
C LYS A 169 -7.63 -7.70 -24.14
N TRP A 170 -8.61 -6.89 -23.68
CA TRP A 170 -8.71 -6.23 -22.35
C TRP A 170 -9.99 -6.73 -21.65
N ILE A 171 -9.88 -7.07 -20.37
CA ILE A 171 -11.05 -7.50 -19.57
C ILE A 171 -11.86 -6.25 -19.19
N THR A 172 -11.25 -5.31 -18.48
CA THR A 172 -11.88 -4.07 -17.99
C THR A 172 -11.70 -2.90 -18.97
N GLY A 173 -12.52 -1.87 -18.80
CA GLY A 173 -12.49 -0.65 -19.58
C GLY A 173 -11.25 0.22 -19.31
N GLU A 174 -11.18 1.35 -20.03
CA GLU A 174 -10.03 2.27 -19.95
C GLU A 174 -9.93 2.95 -18.59
N SER A 175 -11.06 3.46 -18.07
CA SER A 175 -11.10 4.12 -16.76
C SER A 175 -10.64 3.20 -15.62
N ALA A 176 -11.02 1.92 -15.64
CA ALA A 176 -10.53 0.95 -14.66
C ALA A 176 -9.01 0.71 -14.79
N ARG A 177 -8.47 0.69 -16.03
CA ARG A 177 -7.02 0.57 -16.24
C ARG A 177 -6.26 1.82 -15.79
N GLU A 178 -6.82 3.02 -15.92
CA GLU A 178 -6.26 4.25 -15.36
C GLU A 178 -6.24 4.16 -13.83
N LYS A 179 -7.34 3.71 -13.20
CA LYS A 179 -7.40 3.49 -11.75
C LYS A 179 -6.31 2.51 -11.25
N VAL A 180 -5.99 1.49 -12.03
CA VAL A 180 -4.87 0.57 -11.73
C VAL A 180 -3.51 1.30 -11.74
N GLN A 181 -3.30 2.29 -12.60
CA GLN A 181 -2.06 3.09 -12.58
C GLN A 181 -1.96 3.94 -11.30
N GLU A 182 -3.08 4.50 -10.82
CA GLU A 182 -3.13 5.19 -9.52
C GLU A 182 -2.82 4.22 -8.38
N LEU A 183 -3.37 3.01 -8.37
CA LEU A 183 -3.06 1.98 -7.37
C LEU A 183 -1.57 1.62 -7.39
N ARG A 184 -0.96 1.47 -8.56
CA ARG A 184 0.49 1.22 -8.68
C ARG A 184 1.33 2.35 -8.11
N HIS A 185 0.87 3.60 -8.24
CA HIS A 185 1.54 4.75 -7.62
C HIS A 185 1.38 4.75 -6.10
N GLN A 186 0.23 4.30 -5.60
CA GLN A 186 -0.14 4.33 -4.19
C GLN A 186 0.73 3.38 -3.34
N TYR A 187 1.06 2.20 -3.86
CA TYR A 187 1.82 1.18 -3.12
C TYR A 187 3.31 1.20 -3.45
N MET A 188 4.16 0.90 -2.45
CA MET A 188 5.62 0.92 -2.63
C MET A 188 6.14 -0.19 -3.52
N GLY A 189 5.51 -1.37 -3.48
CA GLY A 189 5.88 -2.53 -4.29
C GLY A 189 4.75 -3.00 -5.19
N ILE A 190 5.11 -3.61 -6.33
CA ILE A 190 4.19 -4.39 -7.17
C ILE A 190 4.75 -5.81 -7.30
N MET A 191 3.93 -6.82 -6.98
CA MET A 191 4.36 -8.22 -7.01
C MET A 191 3.60 -9.00 -8.08
N ALA A 192 4.35 -9.76 -8.89
CA ALA A 192 3.81 -10.66 -9.90
C ALA A 192 4.57 -11.98 -9.91
N GLY A 193 3.93 -13.04 -10.42
CA GLY A 193 4.58 -14.31 -10.65
C GLY A 193 5.28 -14.36 -12.01
N ILE A 194 6.28 -15.23 -12.13
CA ILE A 194 7.02 -15.44 -13.38
C ILE A 194 6.11 -15.81 -14.56
N GLY A 195 5.00 -16.50 -14.30
CA GLY A 195 4.03 -16.83 -15.35
C GLY A 195 3.44 -15.60 -16.05
N THR A 196 3.25 -14.50 -15.33
CA THR A 196 2.81 -13.21 -15.89
C THR A 196 3.89 -12.60 -16.79
N VAL A 197 5.16 -12.67 -16.35
CA VAL A 197 6.29 -12.14 -17.13
C VAL A 197 6.45 -12.91 -18.43
N LEU A 198 6.38 -14.25 -18.38
CA LEU A 198 6.52 -15.11 -19.54
C LEU A 198 5.36 -14.98 -20.56
N ALA A 199 4.15 -14.67 -20.06
CA ALA A 199 2.98 -14.57 -20.92
C ALA A 199 2.81 -13.19 -21.56
N ASP A 200 3.08 -12.11 -20.81
CA ASP A 200 2.68 -10.76 -21.17
C ASP A 200 3.86 -9.78 -21.37
N ASP A 201 5.09 -10.16 -20.96
CA ASP A 201 6.29 -9.31 -20.90
C ASP A 201 5.99 -7.89 -20.39
N PRO A 202 5.39 -7.74 -19.18
CA PRO A 202 4.89 -6.47 -18.72
C PRO A 202 5.99 -5.58 -18.16
N MET A 203 5.81 -4.27 -18.23
CA MET A 203 6.70 -3.29 -17.56
C MET A 203 6.46 -3.20 -16.05
N LEU A 204 5.26 -3.46 -15.56
CA LEU A 204 4.84 -3.31 -14.16
C LEU A 204 5.20 -1.93 -13.56
N ASN A 205 5.09 -0.88 -14.34
CA ASN A 205 5.37 0.49 -13.96
C ASN A 205 4.09 1.35 -14.01
N VAL A 206 4.21 2.58 -13.53
CA VAL A 206 3.20 3.63 -13.71
C VAL A 206 3.47 4.38 -15.01
N ARG A 207 2.42 4.57 -15.82
CA ARG A 207 2.49 5.27 -17.11
C ARG A 207 1.86 6.66 -17.09
N ILE A 208 1.36 7.10 -15.93
CA ILE A 208 0.86 8.47 -15.74
C ILE A 208 2.06 9.39 -15.47
N PRO A 209 2.28 10.43 -16.29
CA PRO A 209 3.39 11.36 -16.11
C PRO A 209 3.38 12.01 -14.71
N GLY A 210 4.55 12.13 -14.10
CA GLY A 210 4.73 12.77 -12.80
C GLY A 210 4.48 11.86 -11.59
N LEU A 211 3.87 10.67 -11.76
CA LEU A 211 3.68 9.71 -10.69
C LEU A 211 4.88 8.74 -10.59
N LYS A 212 5.19 8.29 -9.37
CA LYS A 212 6.29 7.35 -9.16
C LYS A 212 5.85 5.91 -9.42
N SER A 213 6.75 5.10 -9.97
CA SER A 213 6.59 3.67 -10.12
C SER A 213 6.97 2.91 -8.85
N PRO A 214 6.30 1.78 -8.55
CA PRO A 214 6.64 0.90 -7.43
C PRO A 214 7.92 0.11 -7.70
N VAL A 215 8.50 -0.45 -6.62
CA VAL A 215 9.51 -1.52 -6.71
C VAL A 215 8.87 -2.77 -7.30
N ARG A 216 9.45 -3.33 -8.34
CA ARG A 216 8.94 -4.54 -8.99
C ARG A 216 9.47 -5.79 -8.27
N ILE A 217 8.59 -6.70 -7.93
CA ILE A 217 8.88 -7.92 -7.17
C ILE A 217 8.36 -9.09 -7.99
N ILE A 218 9.25 -9.97 -8.44
CA ILE A 218 8.90 -11.12 -9.26
C ILE A 218 9.14 -12.40 -8.47
N CYS A 219 8.08 -13.19 -8.24
CA CYS A 219 8.18 -14.52 -7.65
C CYS A 219 8.50 -15.53 -8.76
N ASP A 220 9.74 -16.02 -8.78
CA ASP A 220 10.29 -16.93 -9.82
C ASP A 220 11.14 -18.01 -9.18
N SER A 221 10.52 -19.05 -8.65
CA SER A 221 11.18 -20.12 -7.89
C SER A 221 12.39 -20.72 -8.60
N GLY A 222 12.39 -20.78 -9.91
CA GLY A 222 13.44 -21.40 -10.72
C GLY A 222 14.28 -20.43 -11.54
N LEU A 223 14.26 -19.10 -11.26
CA LEU A 223 14.99 -18.09 -12.04
C LEU A 223 14.80 -18.17 -13.56
N ARG A 224 13.56 -18.46 -14.00
CA ARG A 224 13.21 -18.62 -15.43
C ARG A 224 13.02 -17.30 -16.16
N ILE A 225 13.12 -16.17 -15.47
CA ILE A 225 12.94 -14.84 -16.07
C ILE A 225 13.89 -14.64 -17.25
N PRO A 226 13.38 -14.30 -18.46
CA PRO A 226 14.23 -14.07 -19.63
C PRO A 226 15.09 -12.83 -19.43
N MET A 227 16.37 -12.90 -19.82
CA MET A 227 17.29 -11.74 -19.76
C MET A 227 16.87 -10.61 -20.70
N ASP A 228 16.13 -10.93 -21.73
CA ASP A 228 15.60 -9.96 -22.71
C ASP A 228 14.19 -9.45 -22.38
N SER A 229 13.62 -9.84 -21.24
CA SER A 229 12.33 -9.32 -20.78
C SER A 229 12.38 -7.81 -20.47
N GLN A 230 11.25 -7.10 -20.61
CA GLN A 230 11.13 -5.68 -20.29
C GLN A 230 11.51 -5.40 -18.82
N ILE A 231 11.17 -6.30 -17.91
CA ILE A 231 11.51 -6.22 -16.48
C ILE A 231 13.02 -6.13 -16.30
N VAL A 232 13.80 -7.02 -16.94
CA VAL A 232 15.26 -7.05 -16.80
C VAL A 232 15.92 -5.88 -17.55
N LYS A 233 15.52 -5.61 -18.79
CA LYS A 233 16.07 -4.51 -19.61
C LYS A 233 15.96 -3.13 -18.92
N THR A 234 14.94 -2.94 -18.12
CA THR A 234 14.64 -1.66 -17.45
C THR A 234 14.95 -1.69 -15.96
N ALA A 235 15.70 -2.69 -15.45
CA ALA A 235 15.98 -2.83 -14.03
C ALA A 235 16.86 -1.70 -13.46
N LYS A 236 17.68 -1.06 -14.29
CA LYS A 236 18.48 0.12 -13.90
C LYS A 236 17.63 1.38 -13.71
N GLU A 237 16.46 1.44 -14.36
CA GLU A 237 15.52 2.56 -14.25
C GLU A 237 14.49 2.32 -13.13
N TYR A 238 14.00 1.09 -13.02
CA TYR A 238 12.99 0.68 -12.05
C TYR A 238 13.56 -0.40 -11.14
N ARG A 239 13.72 -0.10 -9.84
CA ARG A 239 14.19 -1.08 -8.86
C ARG A 239 13.41 -2.38 -8.99
N THR A 240 14.13 -3.50 -9.12
CA THR A 240 13.55 -4.81 -9.39
C THR A 240 14.16 -5.86 -8.48
N ILE A 241 13.32 -6.63 -7.82
CA ILE A 241 13.70 -7.75 -6.96
C ILE A 241 13.10 -9.03 -7.56
N VAL A 242 13.93 -10.05 -7.77
CA VAL A 242 13.49 -11.39 -8.15
C VAL A 242 13.67 -12.32 -6.96
N ALA A 243 12.57 -12.83 -6.43
CA ALA A 243 12.57 -13.82 -5.35
C ALA A 243 12.57 -15.24 -5.96
N TYR A 244 13.48 -16.09 -5.49
CA TYR A 244 13.63 -17.43 -5.99
C TYR A 244 13.82 -18.45 -4.87
N ALA A 245 13.81 -19.76 -5.20
CA ALA A 245 13.81 -20.85 -4.23
C ALA A 245 15.08 -21.73 -4.29
N GLY A 246 16.18 -21.22 -4.85
CA GLY A 246 17.44 -21.97 -4.94
C GLY A 246 18.12 -22.13 -3.58
N GLU A 247 18.42 -23.36 -3.17
CA GLU A 247 19.38 -23.64 -2.11
C GLU A 247 20.81 -23.67 -2.68
N TYR A 248 21.77 -23.10 -1.92
CA TYR A 248 23.17 -23.02 -2.35
C TYR A 248 23.94 -24.36 -2.20
N SER A 249 23.30 -25.52 -2.50
CA SER A 249 23.96 -26.81 -2.41
C SER A 249 23.51 -27.80 -3.48
N GLY A 250 24.44 -28.25 -4.37
CA GLY A 250 24.22 -29.24 -5.40
C GLY A 250 24.60 -28.82 -6.84
N GLU A 251 24.50 -29.72 -7.81
CA GLU A 251 24.87 -29.43 -9.24
C GLU A 251 23.99 -28.36 -9.89
N GLY A 252 22.70 -28.24 -9.51
CA GLY A 252 21.81 -27.17 -9.98
C GLY A 252 22.11 -25.78 -9.38
N CYS A 253 23.00 -25.67 -8.41
CA CYS A 253 23.42 -24.43 -7.77
C CYS A 253 24.19 -23.51 -8.73
N LYS A 254 25.07 -24.05 -9.55
CA LYS A 254 25.92 -23.25 -10.46
C LYS A 254 25.10 -22.50 -11.52
N GLU A 255 24.11 -23.14 -12.11
CA GLU A 255 23.25 -22.49 -13.10
C GLU A 255 22.41 -21.37 -12.48
N ALA A 256 21.90 -21.57 -11.26
CA ALA A 256 21.16 -20.53 -10.53
C ALA A 256 22.06 -19.37 -10.10
N GLU A 257 23.29 -19.66 -9.66
CA GLU A 257 24.29 -18.65 -9.31
C GLU A 257 24.72 -17.82 -10.52
N GLU A 258 25.05 -18.46 -11.65
CA GLU A 258 25.39 -17.78 -12.90
C GLU A 258 24.23 -16.91 -13.40
N LYS A 259 22.99 -17.40 -13.28
CA LYS A 259 21.81 -16.64 -13.64
C LYS A 259 21.59 -15.44 -12.73
N ALA A 260 21.77 -15.61 -11.41
CA ALA A 260 21.70 -14.53 -10.44
C ALA A 260 22.76 -13.46 -10.69
N GLU A 261 24.01 -13.86 -11.01
CA GLU A 261 25.08 -12.92 -11.40
C GLU A 261 24.74 -12.13 -12.67
N GLN A 262 24.18 -12.80 -13.70
CA GLN A 262 23.71 -12.11 -14.92
C GLN A 262 22.60 -11.09 -14.59
N LEU A 263 21.66 -11.45 -13.72
CA LEU A 263 20.58 -10.56 -13.27
C LEU A 263 21.15 -9.36 -12.49
N HIS A 264 22.11 -9.59 -11.60
CA HIS A 264 22.78 -8.51 -10.86
C HIS A 264 23.51 -7.55 -11.81
N ALA A 265 24.22 -8.06 -12.81
CA ALA A 265 24.89 -7.25 -13.83
C ALA A 265 23.90 -6.40 -14.64
N ALA A 266 22.67 -6.88 -14.82
CA ALA A 266 21.57 -6.15 -15.46
C ALA A 266 20.91 -5.12 -14.51
N GLY A 267 21.23 -5.12 -13.20
CA GLY A 267 20.65 -4.21 -12.20
C GLY A 267 19.44 -4.78 -11.44
N VAL A 268 19.23 -6.09 -11.53
CA VAL A 268 18.17 -6.79 -10.79
C VAL A 268 18.73 -7.28 -9.46
N GLU A 269 18.04 -7.00 -8.35
CA GLU A 269 18.31 -7.60 -7.04
C GLU A 269 17.70 -9.01 -7.00
N THR A 270 18.42 -9.99 -6.45
CA THR A 270 17.90 -11.35 -6.26
C THR A 270 17.87 -11.71 -4.78
N VAL A 271 16.85 -12.45 -4.34
CA VAL A 271 16.74 -12.96 -2.98
C VAL A 271 16.29 -14.41 -3.00
N SER A 272 17.07 -15.29 -2.33
CA SER A 272 16.69 -16.69 -2.14
C SER A 272 15.87 -16.81 -0.84
N VAL A 273 14.65 -17.29 -0.99
CA VAL A 273 13.70 -17.53 0.11
C VAL A 273 12.90 -18.82 -0.17
N PRO A 274 13.54 -20.00 -0.11
CA PRO A 274 12.87 -21.26 -0.37
C PRO A 274 11.89 -21.65 0.75
N ASP A 275 10.78 -22.27 0.37
CA ASP A 275 9.94 -23.11 1.23
C ASP A 275 10.39 -24.57 1.18
N ALA A 276 9.66 -25.47 1.87
CA ALA A 276 9.97 -26.89 1.91
C ALA A 276 9.74 -27.62 0.56
N ASP A 277 8.93 -27.06 -0.32
CA ASP A 277 8.55 -27.63 -1.60
C ASP A 277 9.38 -27.07 -2.77
N GLY A 278 10.42 -26.25 -2.48
CA GLY A 278 11.26 -25.60 -3.50
C GLY A 278 10.53 -24.47 -4.24
N ARG A 279 9.58 -23.80 -3.58
CA ARG A 279 8.93 -22.59 -4.06
C ARG A 279 9.39 -21.38 -3.24
N VAL A 280 9.03 -20.19 -3.72
CA VAL A 280 9.22 -18.95 -2.96
C VAL A 280 8.34 -18.97 -1.72
N ASP A 281 8.94 -18.92 -0.54
CA ASP A 281 8.26 -18.70 0.74
C ASP A 281 7.80 -17.25 0.83
N LEU A 282 6.51 -17.03 0.66
CA LEU A 282 5.94 -15.68 0.63
C LEU A 282 6.00 -15.00 2.00
N GLY A 283 5.95 -15.74 3.10
CA GLY A 283 6.12 -15.20 4.45
C GLY A 283 7.51 -14.61 4.65
N LYS A 284 8.57 -15.39 4.35
CA LYS A 284 9.96 -14.91 4.40
C LYS A 284 10.21 -13.76 3.42
N LEU A 285 9.56 -13.80 2.25
CA LEU A 285 9.64 -12.68 1.30
C LEU A 285 9.06 -11.40 1.91
N MET A 286 7.89 -11.45 2.58
CA MET A 286 7.32 -10.28 3.25
C MET A 286 8.23 -9.75 4.36
N GLU A 287 8.85 -10.63 5.16
CA GLU A 287 9.84 -10.21 6.15
C GLU A 287 11.06 -9.50 5.51
N TYR A 288 11.56 -10.06 4.41
CA TYR A 288 12.67 -9.45 3.67
C TYR A 288 12.29 -8.06 3.15
N LEU A 289 11.13 -7.94 2.49
CA LEU A 289 10.65 -6.67 1.95
C LEU A 289 10.43 -5.62 3.04
N GLY A 290 9.88 -6.02 4.19
CA GLY A 290 9.73 -5.15 5.34
C GLY A 290 11.06 -4.61 5.86
N LYS A 291 12.10 -5.45 5.94
CA LYS A 291 13.48 -5.03 6.29
C LYS A 291 14.10 -4.09 5.25
N GLN A 292 13.66 -4.17 3.99
CA GLN A 292 14.05 -3.24 2.92
C GLN A 292 13.28 -1.91 2.97
N GLY A 293 12.38 -1.72 3.93
CA GLY A 293 11.59 -0.50 4.08
C GLY A 293 10.38 -0.42 3.14
N ILE A 294 9.98 -1.52 2.52
CA ILE A 294 8.78 -1.61 1.67
C ILE A 294 7.59 -1.86 2.58
N ASP A 295 6.70 -0.87 2.70
CA ASP A 295 5.55 -0.88 3.62
C ASP A 295 4.30 -1.53 3.03
N SER A 296 4.23 -1.62 1.69
CA SER A 296 3.04 -2.06 0.99
C SER A 296 3.36 -2.72 -0.35
N VAL A 297 2.53 -3.69 -0.74
CA VAL A 297 2.65 -4.43 -1.99
C VAL A 297 1.29 -4.54 -2.67
N LEU A 298 1.21 -4.09 -3.93
CA LEU A 298 0.12 -4.41 -4.84
C LEU A 298 0.44 -5.75 -5.51
N LEU A 299 -0.28 -6.81 -5.15
CA LEU A 299 -0.16 -8.12 -5.77
C LEU A 299 -1.01 -8.16 -7.04
N GLU A 300 -0.36 -8.08 -8.20
CA GLU A 300 -0.96 -8.28 -9.52
C GLU A 300 -0.57 -9.67 -10.06
N GLY A 301 -0.94 -10.71 -9.34
CA GLY A 301 -0.62 -12.10 -9.65
C GLY A 301 -1.61 -12.76 -10.61
N GLY A 302 -1.18 -13.88 -11.20
CA GLY A 302 -2.10 -14.87 -11.77
C GLY A 302 -2.69 -15.76 -10.67
N GLY A 303 -3.68 -16.58 -11.02
CA GLY A 303 -4.43 -17.39 -10.06
C GLY A 303 -3.57 -18.23 -9.12
N THR A 304 -2.45 -18.78 -9.57
CA THR A 304 -1.54 -19.58 -8.74
C THR A 304 -0.85 -18.77 -7.65
N LEU A 305 -0.36 -17.57 -7.98
CA LEU A 305 0.30 -16.72 -6.98
C LEU A 305 -0.72 -16.13 -6.00
N ASN A 306 -1.92 -15.80 -6.47
CA ASN A 306 -3.00 -15.32 -5.63
C ASN A 306 -3.44 -16.40 -4.62
N ASP A 307 -3.58 -17.64 -5.07
CA ASP A 307 -3.86 -18.80 -4.21
C ASP A 307 -2.78 -19.01 -3.15
N ALA A 308 -1.51 -19.02 -3.57
CA ALA A 308 -0.38 -19.14 -2.66
C ALA A 308 -0.33 -18.00 -1.62
N ALA A 309 -0.65 -16.76 -2.03
CA ALA A 309 -0.66 -15.61 -1.14
C ALA A 309 -1.79 -15.68 -0.10
N LEU A 310 -2.98 -16.13 -0.49
CA LEU A 310 -4.09 -16.38 0.44
C LEU A 310 -3.75 -17.51 1.40
N SER A 311 -3.23 -18.64 0.89
CA SER A 311 -2.81 -19.78 1.70
C SER A 311 -1.70 -19.45 2.70
N ALA A 312 -0.79 -18.55 2.33
CA ALA A 312 0.28 -18.05 3.21
C ALA A 312 -0.21 -17.00 4.23
N GLY A 313 -1.49 -16.58 4.16
CA GLY A 313 -2.07 -15.58 5.08
C GLY A 313 -1.44 -14.19 4.97
N ILE A 314 -0.84 -13.86 3.83
CA ILE A 314 -0.16 -12.55 3.67
C ILE A 314 -1.07 -11.46 3.09
N VAL A 315 -2.25 -11.80 2.58
CA VAL A 315 -3.17 -10.85 1.94
C VAL A 315 -3.99 -10.13 3.01
N ASN A 316 -3.95 -8.81 3.02
CA ASN A 316 -4.72 -7.97 3.94
C ASN A 316 -6.00 -7.44 3.30
N GLU A 317 -5.96 -7.17 2.00
CA GLU A 317 -7.07 -6.59 1.25
C GLU A 317 -7.16 -7.19 -0.15
N ILE A 318 -8.37 -7.28 -0.67
CA ILE A 318 -8.64 -7.62 -2.08
C ILE A 318 -9.26 -6.41 -2.78
N CYS A 319 -8.72 -6.07 -3.96
CA CYS A 319 -9.26 -5.08 -4.87
C CYS A 319 -9.67 -5.76 -6.18
N ALA A 320 -10.96 -6.07 -6.32
CA ALA A 320 -11.52 -6.78 -7.46
C ALA A 320 -12.18 -5.82 -8.45
N PHE A 321 -11.74 -5.84 -9.71
CA PHE A 321 -12.43 -5.16 -10.81
C PHE A 321 -13.26 -6.17 -11.56
N ILE A 322 -14.55 -5.91 -11.74
CA ILE A 322 -15.51 -6.80 -12.41
C ILE A 322 -16.06 -6.10 -13.64
N ALA A 323 -15.75 -6.65 -14.82
CA ALA A 323 -16.24 -6.14 -16.08
C ALA A 323 -17.62 -6.77 -16.41
N PRO A 324 -18.54 -6.01 -17.04
CA PRO A 324 -19.85 -6.49 -17.48
C PRO A 324 -19.73 -7.36 -18.74
N LYS A 325 -18.96 -8.44 -18.66
CA LYS A 325 -18.66 -9.39 -19.74
C LYS A 325 -18.78 -10.82 -19.26
N ILE A 326 -19.04 -11.72 -20.16
CA ILE A 326 -19.06 -13.18 -19.95
C ILE A 326 -18.08 -13.81 -20.93
N PHE A 327 -17.11 -14.58 -20.42
CA PHE A 327 -16.19 -15.36 -21.24
C PHE A 327 -16.58 -16.84 -21.33
N GLY A 328 -17.17 -17.40 -20.28
CA GLY A 328 -17.48 -18.80 -20.18
C GLY A 328 -16.24 -19.72 -20.18
N GLY A 329 -16.47 -21.01 -20.44
CA GLY A 329 -15.39 -22.00 -20.56
C GLY A 329 -14.93 -22.56 -19.20
N ALA A 330 -15.10 -23.88 -19.01
CA ALA A 330 -14.72 -24.55 -17.75
C ALA A 330 -13.20 -24.45 -17.47
N GLY A 331 -12.36 -24.47 -18.50
CA GLY A 331 -10.89 -24.36 -18.40
C GLY A 331 -10.34 -22.94 -18.46
N ALA A 332 -11.20 -21.91 -18.54
CA ALA A 332 -10.74 -20.53 -18.54
C ALA A 332 -10.24 -20.13 -17.13
N LYS A 333 -9.10 -19.40 -17.07
CA LYS A 333 -8.43 -19.06 -15.82
C LYS A 333 -9.30 -18.17 -14.93
N THR A 334 -9.20 -18.39 -13.60
CA THR A 334 -9.87 -17.63 -12.55
C THR A 334 -8.87 -16.79 -11.74
N PRO A 335 -9.34 -15.76 -11.00
CA PRO A 335 -8.47 -14.92 -10.17
C PRO A 335 -7.67 -15.68 -9.12
N VAL A 336 -8.27 -16.71 -8.55
CA VAL A 336 -7.65 -17.63 -7.58
C VAL A 336 -7.79 -19.04 -8.15
N SER A 337 -6.69 -19.78 -8.19
CA SER A 337 -6.64 -21.17 -8.65
C SER A 337 -6.05 -22.05 -7.54
N GLY A 338 -5.53 -23.22 -7.85
CA GLY A 338 -5.03 -24.15 -6.84
C GLY A 338 -6.00 -25.31 -6.61
N ILE A 339 -5.88 -25.97 -5.46
CA ILE A 339 -6.72 -27.12 -5.12
C ILE A 339 -8.12 -26.67 -4.68
N GLY A 340 -8.21 -25.47 -4.10
CA GLY A 340 -9.42 -24.92 -3.51
C GLY A 340 -9.75 -25.55 -2.14
N VAL A 341 -10.87 -25.13 -1.53
CA VAL A 341 -11.35 -25.65 -0.23
C VAL A 341 -12.27 -26.85 -0.45
N ALA A 342 -12.24 -27.81 0.46
CA ALA A 342 -13.11 -28.99 0.40
C ALA A 342 -14.54 -28.66 0.83
N HIS A 343 -14.70 -27.74 1.77
CA HIS A 343 -16.00 -27.37 2.32
C HIS A 343 -16.17 -25.84 2.37
N PRO A 344 -17.40 -25.30 2.16
CA PRO A 344 -17.66 -23.86 2.22
C PRO A 344 -17.23 -23.20 3.54
N ALA A 345 -17.21 -23.94 4.64
CA ALA A 345 -16.79 -23.46 5.95
C ALA A 345 -15.28 -23.16 6.04
N GLU A 346 -14.48 -23.65 5.10
CA GLU A 346 -13.04 -23.43 5.01
C GLU A 346 -12.69 -22.20 4.13
N ALA A 347 -13.70 -21.52 3.61
CA ALA A 347 -13.50 -20.38 2.73
C ALA A 347 -12.78 -19.23 3.45
N VAL A 348 -11.90 -18.54 2.74
CA VAL A 348 -11.36 -17.25 3.19
C VAL A 348 -12.50 -16.24 3.26
N MET A 349 -12.79 -15.74 4.46
CA MET A 349 -13.87 -14.78 4.67
C MET A 349 -13.46 -13.38 4.31
N LEU A 350 -14.38 -12.62 3.75
CA LEU A 350 -14.13 -11.27 3.26
C LEU A 350 -15.22 -10.32 3.80
N THR A 351 -14.79 -9.13 4.23
CA THR A 351 -15.73 -8.06 4.61
C THR A 351 -15.67 -6.93 3.56
N LEU A 352 -16.79 -6.62 2.91
CA LEU A 352 -16.89 -5.55 1.93
C LEU A 352 -16.67 -4.18 2.61
N ARG A 353 -15.70 -3.41 2.12
CA ARG A 353 -15.33 -2.08 2.63
C ARG A 353 -15.75 -0.95 1.68
N GLN A 354 -15.63 -1.18 0.39
CA GLN A 354 -15.97 -0.17 -0.63
C GLN A 354 -16.52 -0.84 -1.88
N MET A 355 -17.48 -0.16 -2.51
CA MET A 355 -17.98 -0.47 -3.85
C MET A 355 -18.02 0.84 -4.64
N GLU A 356 -17.45 0.82 -5.83
CA GLU A 356 -17.36 2.00 -6.72
C GLU A 356 -17.59 1.57 -8.18
N THR A 357 -18.35 2.35 -8.93
CA THR A 357 -18.50 2.17 -10.37
C THR A 357 -17.43 3.01 -11.09
N ILE A 358 -16.65 2.38 -11.96
CA ILE A 358 -15.56 3.02 -12.72
C ILE A 358 -15.79 2.80 -14.21
N GLY A 359 -16.38 3.78 -14.88
CA GLY A 359 -16.96 3.57 -16.21
C GLY A 359 -18.07 2.53 -16.12
N ASP A 360 -17.97 1.46 -16.91
CA ASP A 360 -18.92 0.34 -16.90
C ASP A 360 -18.51 -0.78 -15.92
N ASP A 361 -17.32 -0.71 -15.35
CA ASP A 361 -16.79 -1.73 -14.45
C ASP A 361 -17.14 -1.45 -12.98
N LEU A 362 -17.20 -2.50 -12.15
CA LEU A 362 -17.30 -2.39 -10.70
C LEU A 362 -15.93 -2.62 -10.06
N MET A 363 -15.54 -1.75 -9.14
CA MET A 363 -14.42 -1.97 -8.22
C MET A 363 -14.96 -2.30 -6.83
N LEU A 364 -14.56 -3.44 -6.29
CA LEU A 364 -14.91 -3.89 -4.93
C LEU A 364 -13.63 -4.01 -4.11
N ARG A 365 -13.66 -3.45 -2.90
CA ARG A 365 -12.56 -3.60 -1.93
C ARG A 365 -13.06 -4.36 -0.71
N TYR A 366 -12.33 -5.41 -0.34
CA TYR A 366 -12.63 -6.26 0.80
C TYR A 366 -11.44 -6.32 1.74
N SER A 367 -11.66 -6.27 3.06
CA SER A 367 -10.66 -6.78 4.00
C SER A 367 -10.72 -8.31 4.02
N VAL A 368 -9.58 -8.94 4.22
CA VAL A 368 -9.47 -10.39 4.48
C VAL A 368 -9.51 -10.55 6.00
N ASP A 369 -10.43 -11.39 6.48
CA ASP A 369 -10.71 -11.60 7.92
C ASP A 369 -9.85 -12.70 8.51
#